data_998342a724cd09865ddd19d0513be530
#
_entry.id   998342a724cd09865ddd19d0513be530
#
_cell.length_a   1.000
_cell.length_b   1.000
_cell.length_c   1.000
_cell.angle_alpha   90.00
_cell.angle_beta   90.00
_cell.angle_gamma   90.00
#
_symmetry.space_group_name_H-M   'P 1'
#
loop_
_entity.id
_entity.type
_entity.pdbx_description
1 polymer ?
#
loop_
_entity_poly.entity_id
_entity_poly.type
_entity_poly.pdbx_seq_one_letter_code
_entity_poly.pdbx_strand_id
1 'polypeptide(L)'
;MDKFDFINRIIALYPHAITDKTAQYDTYSRVLSNKVDYEQLMDIYANEYKDGFPPPAAILKEMAARCINQEVITAQKWLNVKIKTESGAESKWDCFPSGTKIETMIKTYELGYNMPNVQILEVY
;
A
#
# COMPACT_ATOMS: atom_id res chain seq x y z
N MET A 1 -3.00 12.89 -11.54
CA MET A 1 -1.71 13.00 -10.81
C MET A 1 -1.18 11.60 -10.56
N ASP A 2 0.04 11.34 -10.90
CA ASP A 2 0.68 10.08 -10.60
C ASP A 2 1.59 10.19 -9.36
N LYS A 3 2.22 9.08 -8.98
CA LYS A 3 3.14 9.01 -7.84
C LYS A 3 4.29 10.02 -7.97
N PHE A 4 4.86 10.13 -9.16
CA PHE A 4 5.96 11.03 -9.45
C PHE A 4 5.57 12.50 -9.22
N ASP A 5 4.43 12.92 -9.76
CA ASP A 5 3.92 14.28 -9.58
C ASP A 5 3.63 14.60 -8.12
N PHE A 6 3.02 13.65 -7.40
CA PHE A 6 2.72 13.81 -5.98
C PHE A 6 4.00 14.05 -5.16
N ILE A 7 5.00 13.18 -5.32
CA ILE A 7 6.26 13.29 -4.57
C ILE A 7 6.96 14.61 -4.85
N ASN A 8 7.03 15.01 -6.12
CA ASN A 8 7.67 16.27 -6.51
C ASN A 8 6.93 17.50 -5.94
N ARG A 9 5.60 17.46 -5.87
CA ARG A 9 4.83 18.54 -5.24
C ARG A 9 5.08 18.62 -3.74
N ILE A 10 5.17 17.50 -3.04
CA ILE A 10 5.50 17.48 -1.61
C ILE A 10 6.90 18.08 -1.39
N ILE A 11 7.89 17.66 -2.15
CA ILE A 11 9.26 18.18 -2.03
C ILE A 11 9.29 19.68 -2.30
N ALA A 12 8.56 20.18 -3.28
CA ALA A 12 8.51 21.59 -3.63
C ALA A 12 7.91 22.48 -2.51
N LEU A 13 7.11 21.91 -1.61
CA LEU A 13 6.56 22.65 -0.46
C LEU A 13 7.61 23.00 0.60
N TYR A 14 8.76 22.31 0.60
CA TYR A 14 9.79 22.44 1.62
C TYR A 14 11.17 22.76 1.02
N PRO A 15 11.32 23.89 0.29
CA PRO A 15 12.54 24.15 -0.46
C PRO A 15 13.77 24.40 0.41
N HIS A 16 13.57 24.78 1.67
CA HIS A 16 14.67 25.06 2.61
C HIS A 16 14.96 23.87 3.56
N ALA A 17 13.99 23.03 3.83
CA ALA A 17 14.12 21.89 4.73
C ALA A 17 14.68 20.66 4.02
N ILE A 18 14.39 20.48 2.74
CA ILE A 18 14.87 19.35 1.93
C ILE A 18 16.10 19.80 1.15
N THR A 19 17.28 19.38 1.59
CA THR A 19 18.56 19.73 0.95
C THR A 19 18.97 18.71 -0.12
N ASP A 20 18.61 17.45 0.05
CA ASP A 20 18.84 16.38 -0.92
C ASP A 20 17.49 15.88 -1.47
N LYS A 21 17.07 16.47 -2.59
CA LYS A 21 15.80 16.14 -3.24
C LYS A 21 15.74 14.72 -3.77
N THR A 22 16.88 14.22 -4.27
CA THR A 22 16.96 12.86 -4.83
C THR A 22 16.79 11.81 -3.73
N ALA A 23 17.47 11.97 -2.61
CA ALA A 23 17.32 11.06 -1.46
C ALA A 23 15.91 11.10 -0.89
N GLN A 24 15.32 12.29 -0.78
CA GLN A 24 13.96 12.43 -0.27
C GLN A 24 12.94 11.81 -1.22
N TYR A 25 13.11 11.99 -2.51
CA TYR A 25 12.28 11.34 -3.52
C TYR A 25 12.33 9.81 -3.38
N ASP A 26 13.53 9.26 -3.28
CA ASP A 26 13.74 7.82 -3.13
C ASP A 26 13.06 7.28 -1.87
N THR A 27 13.21 7.98 -0.76
CA THR A 27 12.60 7.60 0.53
C THR A 27 11.07 7.54 0.41
N TYR A 28 10.44 8.55 -0.16
CA TYR A 28 8.99 8.57 -0.34
C TYR A 28 8.53 7.53 -1.35
N SER A 29 9.27 7.36 -2.45
CA SER A 29 8.93 6.41 -3.50
C SER A 29 8.87 4.96 -3.00
N ARG A 30 9.71 4.62 -2.03
CA ARG A 30 9.77 3.26 -1.46
C ARG A 30 8.52 2.89 -0.67
N VAL A 31 7.84 3.85 -0.06
CA VAL A 31 6.66 3.61 0.78
C VAL A 31 5.35 3.83 0.06
N LEU A 32 5.36 4.39 -1.14
CA LEU A 32 4.18 4.70 -1.92
C LEU A 32 4.04 3.73 -3.10
N SER A 33 2.83 3.26 -3.36
CA SER A 33 2.54 2.34 -4.46
C SER A 33 1.87 3.04 -5.63
N ASN A 34 1.84 2.38 -6.80
CA ASN A 34 1.13 2.89 -7.97
C ASN A 34 -0.40 2.71 -7.88
N LYS A 35 -0.90 2.01 -6.86
CA LYS A 35 -2.33 1.75 -6.65
C LYS A 35 -3.03 2.83 -5.82
N VAL A 36 -2.33 3.86 -5.42
CA VAL A 36 -2.86 4.97 -4.63
C VAL A 36 -3.54 5.99 -5.54
N ASP A 37 -4.69 6.49 -5.11
CA ASP A 37 -5.30 7.68 -5.69
C ASP A 37 -4.57 8.92 -5.16
N TYR A 38 -3.63 9.43 -5.94
CA TYR A 38 -2.76 10.53 -5.52
C TYR A 38 -3.46 11.88 -5.46
N GLU A 39 -4.55 12.08 -6.18
CA GLU A 39 -5.37 13.29 -6.04
C GLU A 39 -6.06 13.31 -4.68
N GLN A 40 -6.64 12.20 -4.29
CA GLN A 40 -7.24 12.04 -2.96
C GLN A 40 -6.19 12.17 -1.87
N LEU A 41 -5.01 11.58 -2.04
CA LEU A 41 -3.92 11.67 -1.08
C LEU A 41 -3.46 13.13 -0.91
N MET A 42 -3.35 13.89 -2.00
CA MET A 42 -2.99 15.30 -1.92
C MET A 42 -4.04 16.11 -1.14
N ASP A 43 -5.32 15.85 -1.34
CA ASP A 43 -6.40 16.50 -0.61
C ASP A 43 -6.34 16.17 0.89
N ILE A 44 -6.13 14.93 1.25
CA ILE A 44 -5.96 14.50 2.64
C ILE A 44 -4.75 15.17 3.26
N TYR A 45 -3.63 15.17 2.58
CA TYR A 45 -2.41 15.82 3.04
C TYR A 45 -2.62 17.31 3.30
N ALA A 46 -3.22 18.01 2.35
CA ALA A 46 -3.47 19.44 2.47
C ALA A 46 -4.42 19.78 3.62
N ASN A 47 -5.39 18.93 3.93
CA ASN A 47 -6.38 19.16 4.98
C ASN A 47 -5.92 18.70 6.37
N GLU A 48 -5.16 17.63 6.46
CA GLU A 48 -4.82 17.00 7.75
C GLU A 48 -3.39 17.30 8.24
N TYR A 49 -2.44 17.47 7.32
CA TYR A 49 -1.05 17.72 7.71
C TYR A 49 -0.78 19.21 7.84
N LYS A 50 -0.60 19.68 9.07
CA LYS A 50 -0.41 21.10 9.39
C LYS A 50 0.98 21.43 9.94
N ASP A 51 1.89 20.48 9.95
CA ASP A 51 3.25 20.67 10.42
C ASP A 51 4.08 21.47 9.40
N GLY A 52 4.99 22.32 9.91
CA GLY A 52 5.89 23.10 9.06
C GLY A 52 7.10 22.33 8.51
N PHE A 53 7.24 21.07 8.88
CA PHE A 53 8.36 20.21 8.45
C PHE A 53 7.90 19.20 7.40
N PRO A 54 8.84 18.71 6.56
CA PRO A 54 8.52 17.64 5.62
C PRO A 54 7.96 16.42 6.35
N PRO A 55 6.89 15.78 5.83
CA PRO A 55 6.30 14.63 6.50
C PRO A 55 7.26 13.45 6.52
N PRO A 56 7.35 12.70 7.63
CA PRO A 56 8.03 11.41 7.64
C PRO A 56 7.39 10.45 6.64
N ALA A 57 8.19 9.57 6.04
CA ALA A 57 7.69 8.58 5.08
C ALA A 57 6.58 7.70 5.67
N ALA A 58 6.67 7.37 6.96
CA ALA A 58 5.65 6.59 7.65
C ALA A 58 4.27 7.26 7.67
N ILE A 59 4.21 8.59 7.80
CA ILE A 59 2.96 9.35 7.77
C ILE A 59 2.36 9.34 6.36
N LEU A 60 3.17 9.52 5.33
CA LEU A 60 2.69 9.42 3.94
C LEU A 60 2.18 8.02 3.62
N LYS A 61 2.86 7.00 4.09
CA LYS A 61 2.42 5.60 3.92
C LYS A 61 1.06 5.35 4.57
N GLU A 62 0.86 5.85 5.79
CA GLU A 62 -0.41 5.71 6.52
C GLU A 62 -1.55 6.43 5.80
N MET A 63 -1.33 7.67 5.35
CA MET A 63 -2.31 8.41 4.58
C MET A 63 -2.62 7.73 3.25
N ALA A 64 -1.62 7.21 2.56
CA ALA A 64 -1.76 6.50 1.29
C ALA A 64 -2.59 5.23 1.42
N ALA A 65 -2.50 4.53 2.54
CA ALA A 65 -3.31 3.34 2.80
C ALA A 65 -4.82 3.64 2.81
N ARG A 66 -5.21 4.88 3.07
CA ARG A 66 -6.60 5.35 3.05
C ARG A 66 -7.08 5.73 1.65
N CYS A 67 -6.19 5.76 0.66
CA CYS A 67 -6.44 6.27 -0.70
C CYS A 67 -6.19 5.21 -1.78
N ILE A 68 -6.56 3.97 -1.51
CA ILE A 68 -6.39 2.88 -2.48
C ILE A 68 -7.32 3.10 -3.68
N ASN A 69 -6.75 3.04 -4.89
CA ASN A 69 -7.51 3.17 -6.13
C ASN A 69 -8.30 1.89 -6.41
N GLN A 70 -9.60 1.92 -6.12
CA GLN A 70 -10.50 0.79 -6.26
C GLN A 70 -10.66 0.35 -7.73
N GLU A 71 -10.57 1.26 -8.68
CA GLU A 71 -10.67 0.92 -10.10
C GLU A 71 -9.49 0.04 -10.54
N VAL A 72 -8.29 0.33 -10.06
CA VAL A 72 -7.11 -0.49 -10.35
C VAL A 72 -7.26 -1.88 -9.73
N ILE A 73 -7.76 -1.96 -8.50
CA ILE A 73 -7.96 -3.23 -7.80
C ILE A 73 -9.05 -4.06 -8.48
N THR A 74 -10.17 -3.45 -8.85
CA THR A 74 -11.30 -4.15 -9.49
C THR A 74 -11.00 -4.58 -10.92
N ALA A 75 -10.08 -3.90 -11.61
CA ALA A 75 -9.65 -4.28 -12.96
C ALA A 75 -8.77 -5.54 -12.98
N GLN A 76 -8.20 -5.95 -11.88
CA GLN A 76 -7.40 -7.18 -11.79
C GLN A 76 -8.33 -8.40 -11.78
N LYS A 77 -8.00 -9.43 -12.58
CA LYS A 77 -8.73 -10.70 -12.58
C LYS A 77 -8.40 -11.57 -11.38
N TRP A 78 -7.17 -11.46 -10.88
CA TRP A 78 -6.63 -12.30 -9.83
C TRP A 78 -5.95 -11.46 -8.76
N LEU A 79 -6.14 -11.88 -7.51
CA LEU A 79 -5.41 -11.34 -6.37
C LEU A 79 -4.26 -12.27 -6.05
N ASN A 80 -3.07 -11.70 -5.87
CA ASN A 80 -1.91 -12.43 -5.35
C ASN A 80 -1.91 -12.30 -3.83
N VAL A 81 -1.90 -13.42 -3.15
CA VAL A 81 -2.00 -13.50 -1.70
C VAL A 81 -0.76 -14.17 -1.13
N LYS A 82 -0.09 -13.50 -0.20
CA LYS A 82 1.03 -14.09 0.52
C LYS A 82 0.52 -14.63 1.85
N ILE A 83 0.74 -15.91 2.06
CA ILE A 83 0.27 -16.62 3.25
C ILE A 83 1.42 -17.20 4.05
N LYS A 84 1.19 -17.37 5.36
CA LYS A 84 2.05 -18.08 6.27
C LYS A 84 1.31 -19.28 6.80
N THR A 85 1.91 -20.46 6.70
CA THR A 85 1.31 -21.70 7.18
C THR A 85 1.46 -21.86 8.70
N GLU A 86 0.72 -22.79 9.30
CA GLU A 86 0.77 -23.08 10.73
C GLU A 86 2.19 -23.45 11.21
N SER A 87 2.95 -24.14 10.38
CA SER A 87 4.34 -24.49 10.70
C SER A 87 5.26 -23.27 10.83
N GLY A 88 4.82 -22.11 10.32
CA GLY A 88 5.52 -20.85 10.49
C GLY A 88 6.83 -20.71 9.71
N ALA A 89 7.25 -21.76 9.03
CA ALA A 89 8.58 -21.82 8.44
C ALA A 89 8.70 -21.06 7.13
N GLU A 90 7.65 -21.01 6.30
CA GLU A 90 7.70 -20.43 4.96
C GLU A 90 6.43 -19.67 4.62
N SER A 91 6.60 -18.48 4.02
CA SER A 91 5.51 -17.79 3.34
C SER A 91 5.51 -18.20 1.87
N LYS A 92 4.33 -18.40 1.32
CA LYS A 92 4.16 -18.69 -0.12
C LYS A 92 3.12 -17.78 -0.72
N TRP A 93 3.22 -17.58 -2.03
CA TRP A 93 2.23 -16.84 -2.81
C TRP A 93 1.19 -17.79 -3.38
N ASP A 94 -0.05 -17.33 -3.39
CA ASP A 94 -1.17 -18.02 -4.00
C ASP A 94 -2.07 -17.00 -4.71
N CYS A 95 -3.01 -17.48 -5.52
CA CYS A 95 -3.90 -16.63 -6.30
C CYS A 95 -5.36 -16.93 -5.99
N PHE A 96 -6.16 -15.88 -5.87
CA PHE A 96 -7.61 -15.95 -5.73
C PHE A 96 -8.28 -15.05 -6.76
N PRO A 97 -9.51 -15.38 -7.19
CA PRO A 97 -10.28 -14.48 -8.05
C PRO A 97 -10.47 -13.11 -7.40
N SER A 98 -10.44 -12.07 -8.22
CA SER A 98 -10.71 -10.71 -7.76
C SER A 98 -12.09 -10.64 -7.07
N GLY A 99 -12.16 -9.89 -5.98
CA GLY A 99 -13.36 -9.79 -5.16
C GLY A 99 -13.50 -10.85 -4.07
N THR A 100 -12.59 -11.82 -3.99
CA THR A 100 -12.59 -12.81 -2.91
C THR A 100 -12.30 -12.15 -1.56
N LYS A 101 -13.14 -12.42 -0.57
CA LYS A 101 -12.95 -11.91 0.80
C LYS A 101 -11.89 -12.72 1.54
N ILE A 102 -11.20 -12.07 2.47
CA ILE A 102 -10.17 -12.71 3.31
C ILE A 102 -10.73 -13.91 4.07
N GLU A 103 -11.93 -13.79 4.62
CA GLU A 103 -12.61 -14.89 5.31
C GLU A 103 -12.81 -16.12 4.41
N THR A 104 -13.17 -15.90 3.16
CA THR A 104 -13.32 -16.96 2.16
C THR A 104 -11.99 -17.60 1.83
N MET A 105 -10.92 -16.82 1.72
CA MET A 105 -9.57 -17.33 1.50
C MET A 105 -9.14 -18.27 2.63
N ILE A 106 -9.32 -17.85 3.89
CA ILE A 106 -8.99 -18.66 5.07
C ILE A 106 -9.79 -19.96 5.09
N LYS A 107 -11.09 -19.90 4.84
CA LYS A 107 -11.95 -21.09 4.77
C LYS A 107 -11.52 -22.05 3.67
N THR A 108 -11.07 -21.53 2.53
CA THR A 108 -10.57 -22.36 1.44
C THR A 108 -9.36 -23.19 1.88
N TYR A 109 -8.45 -22.58 2.64
CA TYR A 109 -7.29 -23.31 3.18
C TYR A 109 -7.68 -24.33 4.24
N GLU A 110 -8.60 -23.99 5.15
CA GLU A 110 -9.05 -24.90 6.21
C GLU A 110 -9.79 -26.12 5.65
N LEU A 111 -10.75 -25.88 4.76
CA LEU A 111 -11.68 -26.91 4.30
C LEU A 111 -11.21 -27.60 3.01
N GLY A 112 -10.61 -26.82 2.08
CA GLY A 112 -10.18 -27.35 0.78
C GLY A 112 -8.82 -28.01 0.80
N TYR A 113 -7.88 -27.46 1.55
CA TYR A 113 -6.48 -27.93 1.60
C TYR A 113 -6.10 -28.53 2.95
N ASN A 114 -7.04 -28.59 3.87
CA ASN A 114 -6.80 -29.13 5.22
C ASN A 114 -5.62 -28.45 5.93
N MET A 115 -5.53 -27.14 5.80
CA MET A 115 -4.49 -26.28 6.36
C MET A 115 -5.08 -25.32 7.39
N PRO A 116 -5.19 -25.71 8.66
CA PRO A 116 -5.70 -24.82 9.70
C PRO A 116 -4.68 -23.74 10.06
N ASN A 117 -5.17 -22.62 10.61
CA ASN A 117 -4.34 -21.52 11.13
C ASN A 117 -3.44 -20.84 10.09
N VAL A 118 -3.89 -20.77 8.84
CA VAL A 118 -3.21 -19.98 7.80
C VAL A 118 -3.41 -18.50 8.07
N GLN A 119 -2.33 -17.72 8.00
CA GLN A 119 -2.36 -16.27 8.11
C GLN A 119 -2.17 -15.61 6.72
N ILE A 120 -3.02 -14.64 6.42
CA ILE A 120 -2.87 -13.81 5.22
C ILE A 120 -1.95 -12.64 5.57
N LEU A 121 -0.78 -12.57 4.95
CA LEU A 121 0.23 -11.54 5.23
C LEU A 121 0.07 -10.34 4.31
N GLU A 122 -0.16 -10.58 3.03
CA GLU A 122 -0.26 -9.53 2.02
C GLU A 122 -1.24 -9.95 0.93
N VAL A 123 -1.95 -8.96 0.37
CA VAL A 123 -2.85 -9.11 -0.78
C VAL A 123 -2.52 -8.03 -1.80
N TYR A 124 -2.30 -8.44 -3.04
CA TYR A 124 -2.01 -7.51 -4.14
C TYR A 124 -3.06 -7.55 -5.22
#